data_0f0601125dbd9c524926a98af222f628
#
_entry.id   0f0601125dbd9c524926a98af222f628
#
_cell.length_a   1.000
_cell.length_b   1.000
_cell.length_c   1.000
_cell.angle_alpha   90.00
_cell.angle_beta   90.00
_cell.angle_gamma   90.00
#
_symmetry.space_group_name_H-M   'P 1'
#
loop_
_entity.id
_entity.type
_entity.pdbx_description
1 polymer ?
#
loop_
_entity_poly.entity_id
_entity_poly.type
_entity_poly.pdbx_seq_one_letter_code
_entity_poly.pdbx_strand_id
1 'polypeptide(L)'
;MSVKEPYICEPEDQSAGRPATLIFLHGFADDAEGIPLGLAQQFQYYHKLPYLRWLLPTAPHNRDAGERAWYMPKALPNAMKPRVPGVEENDETEPDDDEGILGACDTVDQLVRSEIERGVDPSRIVVGGFSQGCAISLVWGLVGKERDNVAGVMPLSGYFPLANSISEIRKKRGLSADPQKEQEKKKWFYVHGSRDALVPAKLFTQGKEQLGKWIDTERDLEEHLYEGMGHNTTNKELKDMLAWLSTVVPP
;
A
#
# COMPACT_ATOMS: atom_id res chain seq x y z
N MET A 1 15.66 -14.01 9.69
CA MET A 1 15.80 -14.18 8.22
C MET A 1 16.27 -12.83 7.69
N SER A 2 17.28 -12.77 6.81
CA SER A 2 17.72 -11.49 6.23
C SER A 2 16.61 -10.98 5.30
N VAL A 3 16.12 -9.77 5.55
CA VAL A 3 15.25 -9.06 4.63
C VAL A 3 16.08 -8.82 3.36
N LYS A 4 15.55 -9.19 2.20
CA LYS A 4 16.18 -8.91 0.90
C LYS A 4 16.27 -7.39 0.75
N GLU A 5 17.41 -6.86 0.33
CA GLU A 5 17.54 -5.44 0.00
C GLU A 5 16.46 -5.04 -1.02
N PRO A 6 15.81 -3.88 -0.83
CA PRO A 6 14.78 -3.42 -1.76
C PRO A 6 15.38 -3.20 -3.16
N TYR A 7 14.61 -3.51 -4.19
CA TYR A 7 14.94 -3.12 -5.56
C TYR A 7 14.72 -1.61 -5.72
N ILE A 8 15.64 -0.95 -6.40
CA ILE A 8 15.61 0.50 -6.53
C ILE A 8 15.61 0.87 -8.01
N CYS A 9 14.60 1.61 -8.44
CA CYS A 9 14.63 2.33 -9.71
C CYS A 9 15.00 3.78 -9.41
N GLU A 10 16.25 4.15 -9.73
CA GLU A 10 16.72 5.52 -9.53
C GLU A 10 15.98 6.49 -10.46
N PRO A 11 15.87 7.78 -10.08
CA PRO A 11 15.31 8.81 -10.94
C PRO A 11 16.06 8.88 -12.26
N GLU A 12 15.34 9.06 -13.37
CA GLU A 12 15.97 9.24 -14.70
C GLU A 12 16.75 10.56 -14.78
N ASP A 13 16.25 11.59 -14.12
CA ASP A 13 16.88 12.90 -14.07
C ASP A 13 16.82 13.45 -12.63
N GLN A 14 17.95 13.38 -11.95
CA GLN A 14 18.09 13.90 -10.58
C GLN A 14 18.06 15.44 -10.53
N SER A 15 18.16 16.12 -11.67
CA SER A 15 18.08 17.58 -11.77
C SER A 15 16.69 18.09 -12.11
N ALA A 16 15.76 17.21 -12.48
CA ALA A 16 14.41 17.57 -12.97
C ALA A 16 13.44 18.07 -11.89
N GLY A 17 13.91 18.34 -10.69
CA GLY A 17 13.09 18.81 -9.58
C GLY A 17 13.65 18.39 -8.23
N ARG A 18 12.87 18.58 -7.18
CA ARG A 18 13.25 18.10 -5.86
C ARG A 18 13.07 16.57 -5.78
N PRO A 19 14.00 15.82 -5.14
CA PRO A 19 13.87 14.38 -4.98
C PRO A 19 12.52 13.99 -4.35
N ALA A 20 11.90 12.94 -4.87
CA ALA A 20 10.72 12.30 -4.29
C ALA A 20 10.88 10.79 -4.33
N THR A 21 10.25 10.07 -3.40
CA THR A 21 10.29 8.61 -3.35
C THR A 21 8.89 8.03 -3.28
N LEU A 22 8.63 7.02 -4.11
CA LEU A 22 7.48 6.13 -3.98
C LEU A 22 7.97 4.77 -3.46
N ILE A 23 7.58 4.44 -2.23
CA ILE A 23 7.74 3.10 -1.64
C ILE A 23 6.53 2.30 -2.07
N PHE A 24 6.73 1.23 -2.87
CA PHE A 24 5.60 0.49 -3.44
C PHE A 24 5.69 -1.01 -3.17
N LEU A 25 4.69 -1.53 -2.44
CA LEU A 25 4.63 -2.91 -1.97
C LEU A 25 3.90 -3.79 -2.98
N HIS A 26 4.46 -4.98 -3.23
CA HIS A 26 3.88 -5.98 -4.12
C HIS A 26 2.72 -6.76 -3.49
N GLY A 27 2.02 -7.55 -4.29
CA GLY A 27 0.96 -8.46 -3.89
C GLY A 27 1.46 -9.77 -3.28
N PHE A 28 0.50 -10.64 -2.90
CA PHE A 28 0.79 -12.01 -2.47
C PHE A 28 1.44 -12.82 -3.60
N ALA A 29 2.44 -13.63 -3.27
CA ALA A 29 3.20 -14.49 -4.20
C ALA A 29 3.93 -13.73 -5.32
N ASP A 30 4.09 -12.41 -5.18
CA ASP A 30 4.86 -11.54 -6.08
C ASP A 30 6.17 -11.09 -5.39
N ASP A 31 6.94 -10.24 -6.03
CA ASP A 31 8.13 -9.59 -5.47
C ASP A 31 8.36 -8.20 -6.08
N ALA A 32 9.48 -7.58 -5.74
CA ALA A 32 9.84 -6.25 -6.25
C ALA A 32 9.93 -6.20 -7.79
N GLU A 33 10.31 -7.30 -8.43
CA GLU A 33 10.56 -7.39 -9.88
C GLU A 33 9.29 -7.72 -10.70
N GLY A 34 8.16 -8.00 -10.03
CA GLY A 34 6.86 -8.23 -10.64
C GLY A 34 6.10 -6.95 -11.01
N ILE A 35 4.88 -6.82 -10.50
CA ILE A 35 4.03 -5.65 -10.78
C ILE A 35 4.72 -4.32 -10.41
N PRO A 36 5.41 -4.18 -9.25
CA PRO A 36 6.04 -2.91 -8.89
C PRO A 36 7.08 -2.42 -9.89
N LEU A 37 7.99 -3.30 -10.32
CA LEU A 37 9.00 -2.94 -11.32
C LEU A 37 8.36 -2.63 -12.67
N GLY A 38 7.34 -3.39 -13.07
CA GLY A 38 6.60 -3.12 -14.30
C GLY A 38 5.96 -1.73 -14.34
N LEU A 39 5.43 -1.26 -13.20
CA LEU A 39 4.91 0.10 -13.07
C LEU A 39 6.02 1.14 -13.17
N ALA A 40 7.09 0.98 -12.41
CA ALA A 40 8.23 1.90 -12.43
C ALA A 40 8.81 2.03 -13.85
N GLN A 41 9.01 0.91 -14.56
CA GLN A 41 9.51 0.90 -15.93
C GLN A 41 8.58 1.61 -16.91
N GLN A 42 7.26 1.51 -16.76
CA GLN A 42 6.32 2.25 -17.60
C GLN A 42 6.44 3.75 -17.39
N PHE A 43 6.54 4.22 -16.13
CA PHE A 43 6.75 5.64 -15.85
C PHE A 43 8.06 6.14 -16.47
N GLN A 44 9.15 5.39 -16.35
CA GLN A 44 10.44 5.72 -16.94
C GLN A 44 10.37 5.70 -18.48
N TYR A 45 9.79 4.65 -19.09
CA TYR A 45 9.67 4.56 -20.54
C TYR A 45 8.96 5.77 -21.18
N TYR A 46 7.95 6.31 -20.47
CA TYR A 46 7.22 7.49 -20.93
C TYR A 46 7.76 8.81 -20.35
N HIS A 47 8.92 8.80 -19.73
CA HIS A 47 9.58 9.95 -19.09
C HIS A 47 8.64 10.71 -18.15
N LYS A 48 7.87 9.98 -17.33
CA LYS A 48 6.93 10.56 -16.37
C LYS A 48 7.54 10.61 -14.98
N LEU A 49 7.42 11.77 -14.32
CA LEU A 49 8.01 12.03 -13.01
C LEU A 49 9.50 11.64 -12.96
N PRO A 50 10.36 12.21 -13.82
CA PRO A 50 11.75 11.77 -13.98
C PRO A 50 12.60 11.94 -12.71
N TYR A 51 12.12 12.72 -11.74
CA TYR A 51 12.73 12.91 -10.40
C TYR A 51 12.25 11.88 -9.37
N LEU A 52 11.28 11.00 -9.71
CA LEU A 52 10.70 10.03 -8.78
C LEU A 52 11.59 8.79 -8.68
N ARG A 53 12.05 8.52 -7.47
CA ARG A 53 12.69 7.27 -7.09
C ARG A 53 11.63 6.24 -6.71
N TRP A 54 11.74 5.02 -7.20
CA TRP A 54 10.93 3.90 -6.77
C TRP A 54 11.73 3.00 -5.85
N LEU A 55 11.22 2.76 -4.66
CA LEU A 55 11.79 1.85 -3.68
C LEU A 55 10.83 0.68 -3.52
N LEU A 56 11.24 -0.49 -4.00
CA LEU A 56 10.41 -1.67 -4.16
C LEU A 56 10.91 -2.78 -3.21
N PRO A 57 10.36 -2.85 -1.99
CA PRO A 57 10.73 -3.89 -1.06
C PRO A 57 10.13 -5.24 -1.47
N THR A 58 10.81 -6.33 -1.08
CA THR A 58 10.32 -7.70 -1.26
C THR A 58 9.94 -8.31 0.09
N ALA A 59 8.71 -8.80 0.21
CA ALA A 59 8.23 -9.50 1.39
C ALA A 59 9.07 -10.77 1.68
N PRO A 60 9.22 -11.15 2.95
CA PRO A 60 9.88 -12.39 3.30
C PRO A 60 9.08 -13.59 2.76
N HIS A 61 9.78 -14.73 2.57
CA HIS A 61 9.10 -15.98 2.29
C HIS A 61 8.36 -16.43 3.56
N ASN A 62 7.04 -16.48 3.46
CA ASN A 62 6.17 -16.97 4.54
C ASN A 62 6.04 -18.48 4.42
N ARG A 63 6.47 -19.23 5.44
CA ARG A 63 6.48 -20.68 5.42
C ARG A 63 5.08 -21.30 5.42
N ASP A 64 4.16 -20.66 6.12
CA ASP A 64 2.78 -21.15 6.24
C ASP A 64 1.99 -20.90 4.94
N ALA A 65 2.31 -19.81 4.25
CA ALA A 65 1.76 -19.50 2.94
C ALA A 65 2.44 -20.27 1.79
N GLY A 66 3.67 -20.75 2.00
CA GLY A 66 4.51 -21.37 0.96
C GLY A 66 5.05 -20.38 -0.08
N GLU A 67 4.80 -19.09 0.09
CA GLU A 67 5.04 -18.01 -0.87
C GLU A 67 5.60 -16.75 -0.18
N ARG A 68 5.98 -15.75 -0.97
CA ARG A 68 6.27 -14.42 -0.44
C ARG A 68 5.00 -13.73 -0.02
N ALA A 69 4.95 -13.27 1.21
CA ALA A 69 3.77 -12.62 1.76
C ALA A 69 4.15 -11.63 2.87
N TRP A 70 3.49 -10.49 2.88
CA TRP A 70 3.60 -9.51 3.96
C TRP A 70 2.97 -10.00 5.26
N TYR A 71 1.90 -10.78 5.12
CA TYR A 71 1.16 -11.43 6.21
C TYR A 71 0.41 -12.65 5.67
N MET A 72 -0.08 -13.51 6.57
CA MET A 72 -0.92 -14.64 6.19
C MET A 72 -2.35 -14.17 5.90
N PRO A 73 -2.86 -14.27 4.66
CA PRO A 73 -4.19 -13.75 4.29
C PRO A 73 -5.32 -14.67 4.77
N LYS A 74 -5.62 -14.67 6.06
CA LYS A 74 -6.63 -15.55 6.68
C LYS A 74 -8.07 -15.11 6.40
N ALA A 75 -8.31 -13.79 6.34
CA ALA A 75 -9.63 -13.22 6.19
C ALA A 75 -10.14 -13.12 4.74
N LEU A 76 -9.35 -13.52 3.74
CA LEU A 76 -9.75 -13.50 2.34
C LEU A 76 -10.60 -14.74 1.98
N PRO A 77 -11.49 -14.61 0.95
CA PRO A 77 -12.23 -15.74 0.41
C PRO A 77 -11.30 -16.94 0.09
N ASN A 78 -11.81 -18.14 0.24
CA ASN A 78 -11.04 -19.41 0.09
C ASN A 78 -10.20 -19.51 -1.19
N ALA A 79 -10.58 -18.82 -2.27
CA ALA A 79 -9.83 -18.80 -3.53
C ALA A 79 -8.43 -18.15 -3.42
N MET A 80 -8.21 -17.31 -2.40
CA MET A 80 -6.93 -16.62 -2.17
C MET A 80 -6.15 -17.16 -0.95
N LYS A 81 -6.75 -18.09 -0.19
CA LYS A 81 -6.05 -18.74 0.92
C LYS A 81 -5.04 -19.74 0.35
N PRO A 82 -3.79 -19.76 0.83
CA PRO A 82 -2.86 -20.84 0.51
C PRO A 82 -3.49 -22.17 0.91
N ARG A 83 -3.56 -23.12 0.00
CA ARG A 83 -4.01 -24.48 0.31
C ARG A 83 -2.91 -25.20 1.08
N VAL A 84 -3.07 -25.31 2.38
CA VAL A 84 -2.20 -26.14 3.21
C VAL A 84 -2.73 -27.58 3.17
N PRO A 85 -1.96 -28.58 2.65
CA PRO A 85 -2.40 -29.96 2.60
C PRO A 85 -2.72 -30.45 4.01
N GLY A 86 -3.94 -31.03 4.22
CA GLY A 86 -4.37 -31.60 5.48
C GLY A 86 -5.03 -30.67 6.48
N VAL A 87 -5.21 -29.38 6.14
CA VAL A 87 -6.03 -28.42 6.90
C VAL A 87 -7.39 -28.32 6.22
N GLU A 88 -8.47 -28.65 6.91
CA GLU A 88 -9.83 -28.40 6.41
C GLU A 88 -10.05 -26.88 6.29
N GLU A 89 -10.75 -26.47 5.23
CA GLU A 89 -11.11 -25.07 5.00
C GLU A 89 -11.97 -24.58 6.17
N ASN A 90 -11.38 -23.85 7.10
CA ASN A 90 -12.07 -23.30 8.23
C ASN A 90 -12.55 -21.89 7.93
N ASP A 91 -13.78 -21.73 8.25
CA ASP A 91 -14.64 -20.61 8.58
C ASP A 91 -14.14 -19.19 8.18
N GLU A 92 -15.04 -18.46 7.54
CA GLU A 92 -14.94 -17.03 7.18
C GLU A 92 -14.67 -16.08 8.38
N THR A 93 -14.51 -16.62 9.58
CA THR A 93 -14.36 -15.91 10.85
C THR A 93 -12.96 -15.93 11.45
N GLU A 94 -11.96 -16.52 10.77
CA GLU A 94 -10.60 -16.43 11.28
C GLU A 94 -10.10 -14.98 11.32
N PRO A 95 -9.52 -14.53 12.45
CA PRO A 95 -8.96 -13.19 12.53
C PRO A 95 -7.82 -13.01 11.55
N ASP A 96 -7.61 -11.78 11.09
CA ASP A 96 -6.44 -11.40 10.30
C ASP A 96 -5.14 -11.77 11.03
N ASP A 97 -4.05 -11.84 10.27
CA ASP A 97 -2.70 -12.01 10.82
C ASP A 97 -2.18 -10.65 11.35
N ASP A 98 -2.68 -10.24 12.52
CA ASP A 98 -2.37 -8.96 13.15
C ASP A 98 -0.86 -8.74 13.26
N GLU A 99 -0.11 -9.77 13.71
CA GLU A 99 1.34 -9.68 13.90
C GLU A 99 2.08 -9.50 12.58
N GLY A 100 1.71 -10.24 11.54
CA GLY A 100 2.28 -10.11 10.21
C GLY A 100 2.01 -8.73 9.62
N ILE A 101 0.75 -8.26 9.69
CA ILE A 101 0.34 -6.95 9.18
C ILE A 101 1.10 -5.83 9.91
N LEU A 102 1.16 -5.85 11.23
CA LEU A 102 1.84 -4.82 12.01
C LEU A 102 3.36 -4.88 11.85
N GLY A 103 3.94 -6.07 11.69
CA GLY A 103 5.35 -6.25 11.35
C GLY A 103 5.71 -5.69 9.96
N ALA A 104 4.83 -5.87 8.98
CA ALA A 104 4.97 -5.24 7.67
C ALA A 104 4.87 -3.70 7.76
N CYS A 105 3.96 -3.16 8.59
CA CYS A 105 3.91 -1.72 8.86
C CYS A 105 5.20 -1.19 9.48
N ASP A 106 5.80 -1.92 10.43
CA ASP A 106 7.10 -1.53 11.03
C ASP A 106 8.25 -1.58 10.00
N THR A 107 8.18 -2.48 9.01
CA THR A 107 9.10 -2.51 7.87
C THR A 107 8.94 -1.26 7.00
N VAL A 108 7.71 -0.85 6.70
CA VAL A 108 7.45 0.40 5.94
C VAL A 108 7.97 1.62 6.71
N ASP A 109 7.78 1.68 8.03
CA ASP A 109 8.36 2.75 8.87
C ASP A 109 9.88 2.84 8.72
N GLN A 110 10.58 1.70 8.69
CA GLN A 110 12.03 1.67 8.48
C GLN A 110 12.43 2.19 7.09
N LEU A 111 11.70 1.82 6.05
CA LEU A 111 11.95 2.29 4.69
C LEU A 111 11.72 3.81 4.54
N VAL A 112 10.63 4.33 5.11
CA VAL A 112 10.37 5.78 5.13
C VAL A 112 11.50 6.50 5.85
N ARG A 113 11.91 6.00 7.02
CA ARG A 113 13.02 6.59 7.80
C ARG A 113 14.33 6.58 7.03
N SER A 114 14.65 5.49 6.33
CA SER A 114 15.87 5.40 5.51
C SER A 114 15.90 6.44 4.38
N GLU A 115 14.76 6.74 3.75
CA GLU A 115 14.68 7.79 2.73
C GLU A 115 14.82 9.20 3.33
N ILE A 116 14.26 9.42 4.52
CA ILE A 116 14.46 10.68 5.27
C ILE A 116 15.95 10.86 5.63
N GLU A 117 16.61 9.83 6.12
CA GLU A 117 18.04 9.85 6.43
C GLU A 117 18.92 10.08 5.21
N ARG A 118 18.46 9.67 4.01
CA ARG A 118 19.08 9.99 2.73
C ARG A 118 18.90 11.45 2.30
N GLY A 119 18.08 12.23 3.01
CA GLY A 119 17.82 13.64 2.74
C GLY A 119 16.57 13.89 1.86
N VAL A 120 15.70 12.88 1.66
CA VAL A 120 14.41 13.11 1.01
C VAL A 120 13.49 13.84 2.00
N ASP A 121 12.89 14.95 1.58
CA ASP A 121 11.88 15.65 2.38
C ASP A 121 10.70 14.68 2.65
N PRO A 122 10.31 14.44 3.90
CA PRO A 122 9.19 13.54 4.21
C PRO A 122 7.92 13.86 3.43
N SER A 123 7.61 15.15 3.24
CA SER A 123 6.47 15.60 2.43
C SER A 123 6.57 15.25 0.93
N ARG A 124 7.62 14.55 0.53
CA ARG A 124 7.86 14.06 -0.85
C ARG A 124 8.01 12.54 -0.90
N ILE A 125 7.60 11.85 0.15
CA ILE A 125 7.54 10.39 0.21
C ILE A 125 6.07 9.98 0.06
N VAL A 126 5.82 9.00 -0.81
CA VAL A 126 4.52 8.35 -0.96
C VAL A 126 4.69 6.86 -0.64
N VAL A 127 3.74 6.29 0.07
CA VAL A 127 3.68 4.85 0.32
C VAL A 127 2.49 4.26 -0.39
N GLY A 128 2.70 3.23 -1.19
CA GLY A 128 1.63 2.57 -1.92
C GLY A 128 1.84 1.07 -2.03
N GLY A 129 0.90 0.41 -2.66
CA GLY A 129 1.03 -1.01 -2.94
C GLY A 129 -0.18 -1.60 -3.63
N PHE A 130 0.02 -2.76 -4.22
CA PHE A 130 -0.99 -3.50 -4.97
C PHE A 130 -1.43 -4.73 -4.18
N SER A 131 -2.71 -5.05 -4.20
CA SER A 131 -3.28 -6.27 -3.59
C SER A 131 -2.94 -6.39 -2.10
N GLN A 132 -2.10 -7.34 -1.67
CA GLN A 132 -1.63 -7.43 -0.30
C GLN A 132 -0.83 -6.18 0.13
N GLY A 133 -0.05 -5.59 -0.78
CA GLY A 133 0.62 -4.30 -0.55
C GLY A 133 -0.37 -3.14 -0.35
N CYS A 134 -1.53 -3.16 -1.02
CA CYS A 134 -2.63 -2.23 -0.75
C CYS A 134 -3.11 -2.35 0.70
N ALA A 135 -3.35 -3.58 1.16
CA ALA A 135 -3.80 -3.85 2.53
C ALA A 135 -2.83 -3.29 3.57
N ILE A 136 -1.52 -3.52 3.39
CA ILE A 136 -0.49 -2.95 4.27
C ILE A 136 -0.47 -1.43 4.21
N SER A 137 -0.52 -0.82 3.02
CA SER A 137 -0.48 0.64 2.89
C SER A 137 -1.68 1.32 3.55
N LEU A 138 -2.89 0.72 3.47
CA LEU A 138 -4.08 1.20 4.17
C LEU A 138 -3.88 1.20 5.70
N VAL A 139 -3.46 0.07 6.26
CA VAL A 139 -3.23 -0.03 7.72
C VAL A 139 -2.09 0.89 8.13
N TRP A 140 -0.96 0.86 7.42
CA TRP A 140 0.21 1.69 7.74
C TRP A 140 -0.14 3.18 7.72
N GLY A 141 -0.89 3.62 6.73
CA GLY A 141 -1.31 5.03 6.62
C GLY A 141 -2.05 5.54 7.86
N LEU A 142 -2.63 4.64 8.66
CA LEU A 142 -3.35 5.01 9.88
C LEU A 142 -2.59 4.70 11.17
N VAL A 143 -1.70 3.69 11.18
CA VAL A 143 -1.04 3.23 12.40
C VAL A 143 0.49 3.26 12.36
N GLY A 144 1.10 3.53 11.20
CA GLY A 144 2.55 3.67 11.05
C GLY A 144 3.10 4.83 11.87
N LYS A 145 4.34 4.72 12.34
CA LYS A 145 5.01 5.75 13.15
C LYS A 145 5.40 6.96 12.32
N GLU A 146 5.76 6.74 11.05
CA GLU A 146 6.17 7.79 10.11
C GLU A 146 5.01 8.32 9.23
N ARG A 147 3.78 7.83 9.42
CA ARG A 147 2.61 8.11 8.59
C ARG A 147 2.25 9.60 8.43
N ASP A 148 2.53 10.42 9.44
CA ASP A 148 2.14 11.84 9.44
C ASP A 148 3.13 12.73 8.69
N ASN A 149 4.28 12.17 8.32
CA ASN A 149 5.36 12.89 7.66
C ASN A 149 5.29 12.80 6.12
N VAL A 150 4.54 11.83 5.57
CA VAL A 150 4.54 11.56 4.13
C VAL A 150 3.52 12.39 3.35
N ALA A 151 3.76 12.55 2.05
CA ALA A 151 2.87 13.27 1.12
C ALA A 151 1.54 12.56 0.92
N GLY A 152 1.57 11.22 0.84
CA GLY A 152 0.36 10.47 0.59
C GLY A 152 0.49 8.96 0.68
N VAL A 153 -0.68 8.31 0.58
CA VAL A 153 -0.81 6.85 0.58
C VAL A 153 -1.59 6.42 -0.67
N MET A 154 -1.10 5.40 -1.38
CA MET A 154 -1.64 4.96 -2.66
C MET A 154 -1.97 3.46 -2.67
N PRO A 155 -3.08 3.05 -2.03
CA PRO A 155 -3.55 1.67 -2.02
C PRO A 155 -4.27 1.30 -3.33
N LEU A 156 -3.83 0.22 -4.01
CA LEU A 156 -4.37 -0.25 -5.28
C LEU A 156 -4.91 -1.68 -5.16
N SER A 157 -6.16 -1.91 -5.54
CA SER A 157 -6.76 -3.24 -5.75
C SER A 157 -6.60 -4.23 -4.58
N GLY A 158 -6.86 -3.78 -3.35
CA GLY A 158 -6.83 -4.61 -2.16
C GLY A 158 -8.01 -4.37 -1.24
N TYR A 159 -7.93 -4.91 -0.04
CA TYR A 159 -8.95 -4.75 1.01
C TYR A 159 -8.35 -4.11 2.26
N PHE A 160 -9.16 -3.69 3.20
CA PHE A 160 -8.73 -3.04 4.43
C PHE A 160 -8.80 -4.02 5.63
N PRO A 161 -7.71 -4.76 5.92
CA PRO A 161 -7.66 -5.61 7.10
C PRO A 161 -7.62 -4.78 8.39
N LEU A 162 -7.96 -5.40 9.51
CA LEU A 162 -7.94 -4.77 10.84
C LEU A 162 -8.75 -3.47 10.97
N ALA A 163 -9.63 -3.15 10.01
CA ALA A 163 -10.36 -1.88 9.97
C ALA A 163 -11.13 -1.60 11.27
N ASN A 164 -11.67 -2.62 11.92
CA ASN A 164 -12.40 -2.50 13.19
C ASN A 164 -11.47 -2.39 14.41
N SER A 165 -10.18 -2.73 14.26
CA SER A 165 -9.19 -2.74 15.34
C SER A 165 -8.29 -1.50 15.34
N ILE A 166 -8.39 -0.63 14.33
CA ILE A 166 -7.50 0.54 14.16
C ILE A 166 -7.44 1.39 15.43
N SER A 167 -8.58 1.68 16.06
CA SER A 167 -8.63 2.49 17.29
C SER A 167 -7.80 1.87 18.43
N GLU A 168 -7.90 0.55 18.60
CA GLU A 168 -7.15 -0.18 19.63
C GLU A 168 -5.66 -0.25 19.30
N ILE A 169 -5.32 -0.53 18.05
CA ILE A 169 -3.93 -0.56 17.57
C ILE A 169 -3.27 0.80 17.78
N ARG A 170 -3.96 1.89 17.43
CA ARG A 170 -3.49 3.26 17.63
C ARG A 170 -3.17 3.53 19.11
N LYS A 171 -4.09 3.16 20.01
CA LYS A 171 -3.85 3.27 21.48
C LYS A 171 -2.61 2.50 21.91
N LYS A 172 -2.46 1.24 21.47
CA LYS A 172 -1.29 0.40 21.80
C LYS A 172 0.01 1.01 21.28
N ARG A 173 -0.03 1.74 20.16
CA ARG A 173 1.11 2.44 19.56
C ARG A 173 1.34 3.85 20.13
N GLY A 174 0.55 4.29 21.10
CA GLY A 174 0.65 5.63 21.70
C GLY A 174 0.13 6.76 20.82
N LEU A 175 -0.71 6.44 19.84
CA LEU A 175 -1.33 7.38 18.90
C LEU A 175 -2.72 7.79 19.41
N SER A 176 -3.24 8.94 18.94
CA SER A 176 -4.62 9.32 19.21
C SER A 176 -5.58 8.26 18.65
N ALA A 177 -6.55 7.85 19.47
CA ALA A 177 -7.62 6.97 19.03
C ALA A 177 -8.83 7.75 18.47
N ASP A 178 -8.76 9.06 18.49
CA ASP A 178 -9.82 9.97 18.02
C ASP A 178 -9.40 10.52 16.64
N PRO A 179 -10.08 10.10 15.56
CA PRO A 179 -9.74 10.55 14.21
C PRO A 179 -9.92 12.07 14.03
N GLN A 180 -10.78 12.71 14.81
CA GLN A 180 -11.06 14.15 14.70
C GLN A 180 -9.93 15.03 15.27
N LYS A 181 -9.02 14.46 16.06
CA LYS A 181 -7.93 15.22 16.71
C LYS A 181 -6.67 15.34 15.85
N GLU A 182 -6.53 14.51 14.83
CA GLU A 182 -5.40 14.56 13.91
C GLU A 182 -5.86 15.20 12.60
N GLN A 183 -5.40 16.42 12.33
CA GLN A 183 -5.54 17.02 11.00
C GLN A 183 -4.52 16.35 10.08
N GLU A 184 -4.91 15.26 9.45
CA GLU A 184 -4.08 14.60 8.45
C GLU A 184 -3.86 15.53 7.26
N LYS A 185 -2.60 15.71 6.87
CA LYS A 185 -2.21 16.50 5.69
C LYS A 185 -1.96 15.63 4.47
N LYS A 186 -1.76 14.32 4.66
CA LYS A 186 -1.47 13.40 3.58
C LYS A 186 -2.70 13.14 2.71
N LYS A 187 -2.44 12.88 1.44
CA LYS A 187 -3.48 12.57 0.46
C LYS A 187 -3.56 11.07 0.24
N TRP A 188 -4.74 10.61 -0.15
CA TRP A 188 -5.03 9.21 -0.40
C TRP A 188 -5.47 9.01 -1.84
N PHE A 189 -4.95 7.96 -2.48
CA PHE A 189 -5.39 7.51 -3.80
C PHE A 189 -5.81 6.05 -3.70
N TYR A 190 -7.09 5.79 -3.45
CA TYR A 190 -7.60 4.45 -3.23
C TYR A 190 -8.47 3.99 -4.39
N VAL A 191 -8.03 2.96 -5.10
CA VAL A 191 -8.66 2.53 -6.36
C VAL A 191 -8.81 1.02 -6.46
N HIS A 192 -9.76 0.58 -7.31
CA HIS A 192 -10.09 -0.82 -7.46
C HIS A 192 -10.72 -1.14 -8.82
N GLY A 193 -10.70 -2.42 -9.22
CA GLY A 193 -11.38 -2.91 -10.41
C GLY A 193 -12.79 -3.41 -10.13
N SER A 194 -13.78 -3.02 -10.94
CA SER A 194 -15.18 -3.45 -10.73
C SER A 194 -15.41 -4.94 -11.01
N ARG A 195 -14.50 -5.58 -11.76
CA ARG A 195 -14.54 -7.02 -12.08
C ARG A 195 -13.38 -7.80 -11.46
N ASP A 196 -12.84 -7.30 -10.37
CA ASP A 196 -11.81 -8.03 -9.62
C ASP A 196 -12.42 -9.30 -9.01
N ALA A 197 -11.98 -10.46 -9.52
CA ALA A 197 -12.45 -11.77 -9.08
C ALA A 197 -11.64 -12.31 -7.88
N LEU A 198 -10.46 -11.74 -7.60
CA LEU A 198 -9.61 -12.15 -6.48
C LEU A 198 -9.95 -11.37 -5.22
N VAL A 199 -10.08 -10.05 -5.33
CA VAL A 199 -10.52 -9.18 -4.25
C VAL A 199 -11.83 -8.51 -4.70
N PRO A 200 -12.99 -9.01 -4.28
CA PRO A 200 -14.27 -8.47 -4.74
C PRO A 200 -14.43 -6.97 -4.45
N ALA A 201 -14.97 -6.21 -5.43
CA ALA A 201 -15.17 -4.75 -5.31
C ALA A 201 -15.99 -4.33 -4.08
N LYS A 202 -16.80 -5.24 -3.52
CA LYS A 202 -17.49 -5.02 -2.23
C LYS A 202 -16.51 -4.69 -1.10
N LEU A 203 -15.33 -5.32 -1.09
CA LEU A 203 -14.31 -5.08 -0.05
C LEU A 203 -13.68 -3.69 -0.19
N PHE A 204 -13.53 -3.20 -1.43
CA PHE A 204 -13.15 -1.80 -1.67
C PHE A 204 -14.17 -0.81 -1.10
N THR A 205 -15.46 -1.02 -1.39
CA THR A 205 -16.54 -0.16 -0.86
C THR A 205 -16.54 -0.15 0.67
N GLN A 206 -16.44 -1.33 1.29
CA GLN A 206 -16.35 -1.45 2.75
C GLN A 206 -15.07 -0.77 3.29
N GLY A 207 -13.93 -0.97 2.63
CA GLY A 207 -12.67 -0.36 3.01
C GLY A 207 -12.72 1.17 2.96
N LYS A 208 -13.35 1.73 1.93
CA LYS A 208 -13.58 3.18 1.82
C LYS A 208 -14.44 3.73 2.96
N GLU A 209 -15.55 3.07 3.27
CA GLU A 209 -16.42 3.45 4.40
C GLU A 209 -15.64 3.44 5.73
N GLN A 210 -14.79 2.43 5.95
CA GLN A 210 -13.97 2.36 7.15
C GLN A 210 -12.87 3.44 7.18
N LEU A 211 -12.22 3.68 6.04
CA LEU A 211 -11.20 4.73 5.91
C LEU A 211 -11.81 6.12 6.18
N GLY A 212 -13.03 6.36 5.70
CA GLY A 212 -13.75 7.62 5.92
C GLY A 212 -14.07 7.94 7.38
N LYS A 213 -13.90 6.99 8.30
CA LYS A 213 -13.96 7.27 9.75
C LYS A 213 -12.71 7.98 10.27
N TRP A 214 -11.61 7.95 9.51
CA TRP A 214 -10.27 8.41 9.90
C TRP A 214 -9.80 9.63 9.14
N ILE A 215 -10.31 9.87 7.94
CA ILE A 215 -9.88 10.96 7.05
C ILE A 215 -11.09 11.76 6.55
N ASP A 216 -10.82 12.98 6.10
CA ASP A 216 -11.79 13.77 5.36
C ASP A 216 -11.81 13.31 3.88
N THR A 217 -12.81 12.50 3.53
CA THR A 217 -12.89 11.88 2.21
C THR A 217 -13.13 12.87 1.08
N GLU A 218 -13.77 14.02 1.34
CA GLU A 218 -14.00 15.05 0.30
C GLU A 218 -12.71 15.84 -0.01
N ARG A 219 -11.89 16.05 0.99
CA ARG A 219 -10.66 16.83 0.87
C ARG A 219 -9.43 16.00 0.54
N ASP A 220 -9.31 14.80 1.12
CA ASP A 220 -8.04 14.07 1.18
C ASP A 220 -8.05 12.75 0.41
N LEU A 221 -9.20 12.29 -0.10
CA LEU A 221 -9.32 11.03 -0.83
C LEU A 221 -9.66 11.29 -2.31
N GLU A 222 -8.80 10.80 -3.20
CA GLU A 222 -9.16 10.53 -4.59
C GLU A 222 -9.43 9.03 -4.74
N GLU A 223 -10.59 8.66 -5.26
CA GLU A 223 -11.01 7.27 -5.41
C GLU A 223 -11.51 6.96 -6.81
N HIS A 224 -11.23 5.74 -7.28
CA HIS A 224 -11.78 5.26 -8.53
C HIS A 224 -12.16 3.78 -8.43
N LEU A 225 -13.36 3.46 -8.89
CA LEU A 225 -13.76 2.09 -9.22
C LEU A 225 -13.75 1.95 -10.74
N TYR A 226 -12.70 1.32 -11.27
CA TYR A 226 -12.50 1.19 -12.72
C TYR A 226 -13.41 0.13 -13.33
N GLU A 227 -14.34 0.55 -14.18
CA GLU A 227 -15.29 -0.34 -14.81
C GLU A 227 -14.59 -1.37 -15.71
N GLY A 228 -14.94 -2.65 -15.52
CA GLY A 228 -14.40 -3.78 -16.27
C GLY A 228 -12.98 -4.21 -15.90
N MET A 229 -12.28 -3.50 -15.03
CA MET A 229 -10.94 -3.86 -14.57
C MET A 229 -10.99 -5.06 -13.62
N GLY A 230 -10.14 -6.05 -13.87
CA GLY A 230 -9.91 -7.21 -13.00
C GLY A 230 -8.84 -6.93 -11.94
N HIS A 231 -8.21 -8.01 -11.43
CA HIS A 231 -7.10 -7.91 -10.47
C HIS A 231 -5.76 -7.66 -11.20
N ASN A 232 -5.64 -6.51 -11.81
CA ASN A 232 -4.47 -6.08 -12.59
C ASN A 232 -4.44 -4.55 -12.68
N THR A 233 -3.37 -3.99 -13.23
CA THR A 233 -3.26 -2.56 -13.52
C THR A 233 -3.70 -2.25 -14.96
N THR A 234 -4.18 -1.03 -15.21
CA THR A 234 -4.63 -0.57 -16.53
C THR A 234 -4.02 0.77 -16.91
N ASN A 235 -3.98 1.07 -18.21
CA ASN A 235 -3.49 2.37 -18.70
C ASN A 235 -4.28 3.56 -18.15
N LYS A 236 -5.57 3.38 -17.85
CA LYS A 236 -6.39 4.43 -17.25
C LYS A 236 -5.93 4.70 -15.82
N GLU A 237 -5.81 3.65 -15.02
CA GLU A 237 -5.31 3.73 -13.65
C GLU A 237 -3.91 4.38 -13.60
N LEU A 238 -2.99 4.00 -14.49
CA LEU A 238 -1.65 4.60 -14.58
C LEU A 238 -1.68 6.09 -14.89
N LYS A 239 -2.62 6.56 -15.72
CA LYS A 239 -2.79 7.99 -16.00
C LYS A 239 -3.30 8.75 -14.78
N ASP A 240 -4.25 8.17 -14.05
CA ASP A 240 -4.81 8.77 -12.84
C ASP A 240 -3.76 8.76 -11.71
N MET A 241 -2.99 7.67 -11.54
CA MET A 241 -1.82 7.62 -10.65
C MET A 241 -0.80 8.73 -10.96
N LEU A 242 -0.47 8.91 -12.25
CA LEU A 242 0.45 9.96 -12.68
C LEU A 242 -0.08 11.36 -12.33
N ALA A 243 -1.34 11.62 -12.60
CA ALA A 243 -1.97 12.90 -12.30
C ALA A 243 -1.94 13.19 -10.79
N TRP A 244 -2.33 12.19 -9.99
CA TRP A 244 -2.32 12.31 -8.53
C TRP A 244 -0.90 12.51 -7.98
N LEU A 245 0.07 11.69 -8.39
CA LEU A 245 1.48 11.83 -7.97
C LEU A 245 2.05 13.21 -8.33
N SER A 246 1.73 13.72 -9.52
CA SER A 246 2.15 15.05 -9.95
C SER A 246 1.60 16.17 -9.05
N THR A 247 0.48 15.92 -8.38
CA THR A 247 -0.15 16.87 -7.44
C THR A 247 0.49 16.78 -6.06
N VAL A 248 0.74 15.56 -5.56
CA VAL A 248 1.21 15.39 -4.16
C VAL A 248 2.72 15.50 -4.03
N VAL A 249 3.47 15.19 -5.08
CA VAL A 249 4.94 15.35 -5.14
C VAL A 249 5.34 16.11 -6.41
N PRO A 250 4.94 17.38 -6.56
CA PRO A 250 5.23 18.18 -7.76
C PRO A 250 6.75 18.34 -8.01
N PRO A 251 7.20 18.67 -9.22
CA PRO A 251 8.62 18.92 -9.56
C PRO A 251 9.32 19.93 -8.66
#